data_1e763954911573665e40acb3baa41b75
#
_entry.id   1e763954911573665e40acb3baa41b75
#
_cell.length_a   1.000
_cell.length_b   1.000
_cell.length_c   1.000
_cell.angle_alpha   90.00
_cell.angle_beta   90.00
_cell.angle_gamma   90.00
#
_symmetry.space_group_name_H-M   'P 1'
#
loop_
_entity.id
_entity.type
_entity.pdbx_description
1 polymer ?
#
loop_
_entity_poly.entity_id
_entity_poly.type
_entity_poly.pdbx_seq_one_letter_code
_entity_poly.pdbx_strand_id
1 'polypeptide(L)'
;MNKRLLTPVLLVVMTAGPVHAVDHSNLDEGRPLRLDDAYSIADGELALEVGGGFALPRRGSNRGVFPGEVLYGAYPNLQLAVGTTFSTDPHDIDDRRKSGDLHFTGLYNFNQETIGLPAFALKLGLDTPTGIDGHGYAVEFKGIVTKSIERLSLHLNAGYEFFTGTSRAERDGRYKLALGASYPVGAPRFTRLTLVGDLFAEQSPRHGEPTSLGIEVGVRYQLTPRMVWDVGMGTEFAGPSHRSDLFMSTGLSFGF
;
A
#
# COMPACT_ATOMS: atom_id res chain seq x y z
N MET A 1 -21.08 -38.96 -15.00
CA MET A 1 -20.89 -37.83 -15.96
C MET A 1 -19.95 -36.82 -15.31
N ASN A 2 -18.65 -36.91 -15.65
CA ASN A 2 -17.64 -36.01 -15.07
C ASN A 2 -17.61 -34.71 -15.87
N LYS A 3 -18.10 -33.61 -15.30
CA LYS A 3 -17.90 -32.25 -15.83
C LYS A 3 -16.48 -31.79 -15.43
N ARG A 4 -15.57 -31.86 -16.38
CA ARG A 4 -14.25 -31.22 -16.25
C ARG A 4 -14.47 -29.71 -16.38
N LEU A 5 -14.27 -28.97 -15.28
CA LEU A 5 -14.13 -27.52 -15.30
C LEU A 5 -12.81 -27.19 -16.01
N LEU A 6 -12.92 -26.64 -17.21
CA LEU A 6 -11.82 -26.01 -17.93
C LEU A 6 -11.56 -24.64 -17.26
N THR A 7 -10.49 -24.57 -16.51
CA THR A 7 -9.96 -23.29 -16.01
C THR A 7 -9.30 -22.58 -17.19
N PRO A 8 -9.73 -21.37 -17.59
CA PRO A 8 -9.03 -20.61 -18.62
C PRO A 8 -7.71 -20.10 -18.01
N VAL A 9 -6.59 -20.60 -18.52
CA VAL A 9 -5.27 -20.01 -18.30
C VAL A 9 -5.22 -18.76 -19.16
N LEU A 10 -5.26 -17.59 -18.52
CA LEU A 10 -5.05 -16.30 -19.17
C LEU A 10 -3.56 -16.18 -19.54
N LEU A 11 -3.22 -16.49 -20.78
CA LEU A 11 -1.88 -16.28 -21.31
C LEU A 11 -1.72 -14.78 -21.66
N VAL A 12 -1.11 -14.01 -20.76
CA VAL A 12 -0.71 -12.63 -21.06
C VAL A 12 0.52 -12.67 -21.95
N VAL A 13 0.35 -12.37 -23.23
CA VAL A 13 1.46 -12.18 -24.18
C VAL A 13 2.05 -10.81 -23.94
N MET A 14 3.18 -10.77 -23.22
CA MET A 14 3.95 -9.54 -22.99
C MET A 14 4.72 -9.19 -24.27
N THR A 15 4.29 -8.15 -24.98
CA THR A 15 5.09 -7.52 -26.03
C THR A 15 6.16 -6.67 -25.36
N ALA A 16 7.44 -6.87 -25.76
CA ALA A 16 8.55 -6.07 -25.25
C ALA A 16 8.40 -4.61 -25.73
N GLY A 17 7.75 -3.79 -24.93
CA GLY A 17 7.76 -2.32 -25.03
C GLY A 17 9.10 -1.73 -24.56
N PRO A 18 9.27 -0.40 -24.61
CA PRO A 18 10.44 0.27 -24.08
C PRO A 18 10.68 -0.16 -22.62
N VAL A 19 11.95 -0.33 -22.27
CA VAL A 19 12.36 -0.86 -20.95
C VAL A 19 12.13 0.22 -19.90
N HIS A 20 11.03 0.13 -19.16
CA HIS A 20 10.80 0.93 -17.97
C HIS A 20 11.33 0.16 -16.75
N ALA A 21 11.86 0.88 -15.78
CA ALA A 21 12.43 0.31 -14.57
C ALA A 21 11.50 0.61 -13.38
N VAL A 22 11.12 -0.40 -12.63
CA VAL A 22 10.52 -0.18 -11.30
C VAL A 22 11.62 0.40 -10.41
N ASP A 23 11.35 1.54 -9.78
CA ASP A 23 12.33 2.24 -8.95
C ASP A 23 12.17 1.86 -7.47
N HIS A 24 13.30 1.53 -6.82
CA HIS A 24 13.34 1.26 -5.38
C HIS A 24 13.09 2.51 -4.52
N SER A 25 13.11 3.71 -5.09
CA SER A 25 12.79 4.96 -4.40
C SER A 25 11.29 5.28 -4.38
N ASN A 26 10.48 4.72 -5.27
CA ASN A 26 9.01 4.87 -5.23
C ASN A 26 8.44 4.10 -4.05
N LEU A 27 7.51 4.73 -3.33
CA LEU A 27 6.83 4.15 -2.17
C LEU A 27 5.34 4.04 -2.47
N ASP A 28 4.82 2.83 -2.36
CA ASP A 28 3.40 2.55 -2.46
C ASP A 28 2.88 1.96 -1.14
N GLU A 29 1.69 2.40 -0.70
CA GLU A 29 1.07 1.95 0.54
C GLU A 29 0.94 0.43 0.61
N GLY A 30 1.26 -0.10 1.80
CA GLY A 30 1.13 -1.52 2.09
C GLY A 30 2.42 -2.31 1.94
N ARG A 31 3.48 -1.73 1.29
CA ARG A 31 4.78 -2.40 1.17
C ARG A 31 5.94 -1.41 0.93
N PRO A 32 7.01 -1.49 1.72
CA PRO A 32 7.11 -2.27 2.97
C PRO A 32 6.37 -1.62 4.13
N LEU A 33 5.89 -0.36 3.99
CA LEU A 33 5.27 0.48 5.01
C LEU A 33 3.89 0.98 4.55
N ARG A 34 3.20 1.78 5.42
CA ARG A 34 1.92 2.45 5.13
C ARG A 34 2.08 3.80 4.41
N LEU A 35 3.24 4.06 3.84
CA LEU A 35 3.64 5.35 3.30
C LEU A 35 3.61 5.33 1.77
N ASP A 36 2.91 6.31 1.17
CA ASP A 36 3.01 6.61 -0.25
C ASP A 36 3.95 7.80 -0.47
N ASP A 37 4.65 7.84 -1.60
CA ASP A 37 5.22 9.07 -2.13
C ASP A 37 4.27 9.78 -3.12
N ALA A 38 4.60 11.01 -3.50
CA ALA A 38 3.74 11.81 -4.35
C ALA A 38 3.91 11.54 -5.85
N TYR A 39 4.63 10.49 -6.26
CA TYR A 39 4.95 10.23 -7.66
C TYR A 39 4.17 9.02 -8.18
N SER A 40 3.68 9.13 -9.42
CA SER A 40 3.11 8.01 -10.17
C SER A 40 4.20 7.24 -10.89
N ILE A 41 3.96 5.97 -11.23
CA ILE A 41 4.76 5.27 -12.23
C ILE A 41 4.70 6.00 -13.56
N ALA A 42 5.66 5.74 -14.47
CA ALA A 42 5.78 6.46 -15.72
C ALA A 42 4.58 6.17 -16.67
N ASP A 43 4.31 7.13 -17.57
CA ASP A 43 3.27 7.01 -18.60
C ASP A 43 3.51 5.77 -19.48
N GLY A 44 2.49 4.91 -19.62
CA GLY A 44 2.55 3.66 -20.34
C GLY A 44 3.24 2.50 -19.61
N GLU A 45 3.78 2.72 -18.42
CA GLU A 45 4.39 1.67 -17.60
C GLU A 45 3.32 0.78 -16.98
N LEU A 46 3.62 -0.53 -16.93
CA LEU A 46 2.83 -1.54 -16.22
C LEU A 46 3.68 -2.16 -15.12
N ALA A 47 3.15 -2.24 -13.92
CA ALA A 47 3.82 -2.92 -12.81
C ALA A 47 2.89 -3.97 -12.18
N LEU A 48 3.48 -5.05 -11.70
CA LEU A 48 2.83 -6.07 -10.86
C LEU A 48 3.50 -6.07 -9.50
N GLU A 49 2.70 -5.94 -8.48
CA GLU A 49 3.14 -5.99 -7.09
C GLU A 49 2.49 -7.17 -6.37
N VAL A 50 3.30 -7.96 -5.69
CA VAL A 50 2.84 -9.09 -4.87
C VAL A 50 3.59 -9.10 -3.54
N GLY A 51 2.91 -9.48 -2.48
CA GLY A 51 3.54 -9.48 -1.17
C GLY A 51 2.93 -10.46 -0.19
N GLY A 52 3.51 -10.47 1.00
CA GLY A 52 3.02 -11.18 2.16
C GLY A 52 3.31 -10.40 3.42
N GLY A 53 2.36 -10.40 4.33
CA GLY A 53 2.48 -9.80 5.65
C GLY A 53 2.08 -10.79 6.74
N PHE A 54 2.60 -10.55 7.92
CA PHE A 54 2.29 -11.33 9.12
C PHE A 54 2.15 -10.39 10.31
N ALA A 55 1.08 -10.55 11.06
CA ALA A 55 0.83 -9.76 12.27
C ALA A 55 0.67 -10.66 13.50
N LEU A 56 1.32 -10.24 14.57
CA LEU A 56 1.21 -10.80 15.91
C LEU A 56 0.41 -9.83 16.77
N PRO A 57 -0.92 -9.96 16.84
CA PRO A 57 -1.71 -9.08 17.67
C PRO A 57 -1.47 -9.37 19.16
N ARG A 58 -1.58 -8.34 19.98
CA ARG A 58 -1.47 -8.47 21.44
C ARG A 58 -2.52 -9.40 22.03
N ARG A 59 -3.69 -9.45 21.39
CA ARG A 59 -4.79 -10.38 21.70
C ARG A 59 -5.44 -10.82 20.42
N GLY A 60 -5.81 -12.10 20.35
CA GLY A 60 -6.41 -12.71 19.16
C GLY A 60 -5.46 -13.68 18.48
N SER A 61 -5.80 -14.07 17.26
CA SER A 61 -5.04 -15.01 16.44
C SER A 61 -4.01 -14.28 15.58
N ASN A 62 -2.89 -14.94 15.30
CA ASN A 62 -1.93 -14.46 14.32
C ASN A 62 -2.57 -14.40 12.94
N ARG A 63 -2.23 -13.37 12.16
CA ARG A 63 -2.82 -13.12 10.86
C ARG A 63 -1.74 -13.02 9.78
N GLY A 64 -1.96 -13.74 8.68
CA GLY A 64 -1.21 -13.59 7.45
C GLY A 64 -2.06 -12.86 6.40
N VAL A 65 -1.45 -11.98 5.62
CA VAL A 65 -2.08 -11.25 4.50
C VAL A 65 -1.23 -11.37 3.25
N PHE A 66 -1.87 -11.48 2.09
CA PHE A 66 -1.22 -11.68 0.79
C PHE A 66 -1.83 -10.70 -0.22
N PRO A 67 -1.31 -9.46 -0.30
CA PRO A 67 -1.74 -8.48 -1.29
C PRO A 67 -1.16 -8.80 -2.67
N GLY A 68 -1.93 -8.47 -3.71
CA GLY A 68 -1.48 -8.45 -5.09
C GLY A 68 -2.17 -7.32 -5.84
N GLU A 69 -1.41 -6.54 -6.63
CA GLU A 69 -1.89 -5.37 -7.33
C GLU A 69 -1.21 -5.21 -8.69
N VAL A 70 -1.96 -4.75 -9.67
CA VAL A 70 -1.47 -4.34 -10.99
C VAL A 70 -1.62 -2.84 -11.10
N LEU A 71 -0.52 -2.14 -11.40
CA LEU A 71 -0.47 -0.69 -11.57
C LEU A 71 -0.24 -0.35 -13.05
N TYR A 72 -0.85 0.74 -13.50
CA TYR A 72 -0.72 1.24 -14.86
C TYR A 72 -0.57 2.77 -14.86
N GLY A 73 0.52 3.27 -15.47
CA GLY A 73 0.70 4.68 -15.76
C GLY A 73 -0.20 5.09 -16.92
N ALA A 74 -1.40 5.58 -16.60
CA ALA A 74 -2.44 5.86 -17.60
C ALA A 74 -2.19 7.14 -18.40
N TYR A 75 -1.54 8.11 -17.77
CA TYR A 75 -1.09 9.38 -18.34
C TYR A 75 0.10 9.91 -17.55
N PRO A 76 0.85 10.91 -18.07
CA PRO A 76 1.82 11.64 -17.26
C PRO A 76 1.20 12.09 -15.94
N ASN A 77 1.83 11.69 -14.84
CA ASN A 77 1.39 11.98 -13.46
C ASN A 77 0.11 11.28 -12.99
N LEU A 78 -0.47 10.34 -13.76
CA LEU A 78 -1.66 9.57 -13.37
C LEU A 78 -1.37 8.07 -13.36
N GLN A 79 -1.43 7.46 -12.20
CA GLN A 79 -1.37 6.02 -11.98
C GLN A 79 -2.76 5.50 -11.64
N LEU A 80 -3.15 4.39 -12.24
CA LEU A 80 -4.34 3.61 -11.88
C LEU A 80 -3.88 2.24 -11.40
N ALA A 81 -4.59 1.67 -10.44
CA ALA A 81 -4.29 0.31 -10.01
C ALA A 81 -5.55 -0.49 -9.69
N VAL A 82 -5.41 -1.80 -9.75
CA VAL A 82 -6.41 -2.77 -9.29
C VAL A 82 -5.72 -3.89 -8.54
N GLY A 83 -6.21 -4.19 -7.37
CA GLY A 83 -5.63 -5.21 -6.50
C GLY A 83 -6.66 -5.98 -5.70
N THR A 84 -6.15 -6.94 -4.96
CA THR A 84 -6.90 -7.71 -3.95
C THR A 84 -5.95 -8.18 -2.87
N THR A 85 -6.50 -8.45 -1.69
CA THR A 85 -5.74 -8.99 -0.56
C THR A 85 -6.43 -10.24 -0.04
N PHE A 86 -5.68 -11.33 0.11
CA PHE A 86 -6.15 -12.54 0.78
C PHE A 86 -5.62 -12.58 2.21
N SER A 87 -6.46 -13.01 3.15
CA SER A 87 -6.10 -13.16 4.56
C SER A 87 -6.26 -14.61 5.02
N THR A 88 -5.40 -15.05 5.94
CA THR A 88 -5.55 -16.35 6.62
C THR A 88 -6.71 -16.36 7.61
N ASP A 89 -7.18 -15.19 8.04
CA ASP A 89 -8.40 -15.02 8.83
C ASP A 89 -9.41 -14.16 8.05
N PRO A 90 -10.23 -14.77 7.17
CA PRO A 90 -11.17 -14.04 6.34
C PRO A 90 -12.31 -13.38 7.13
N HIS A 91 -12.50 -13.75 8.39
CA HIS A 91 -13.56 -13.21 9.26
C HIS A 91 -13.06 -12.11 10.21
N ASP A 92 -11.82 -11.65 10.05
CA ASP A 92 -11.28 -10.55 10.86
C ASP A 92 -12.11 -9.28 10.63
N ILE A 93 -12.80 -8.88 11.69
CA ILE A 93 -13.73 -7.75 11.70
C ILE A 93 -13.04 -6.39 11.91
N ASP A 94 -11.77 -6.36 12.21
CA ASP A 94 -11.03 -5.11 12.41
C ASP A 94 -10.58 -4.48 11.09
N ASP A 95 -10.47 -5.28 10.03
CA ASP A 95 -10.23 -4.80 8.68
C ASP A 95 -11.56 -4.74 7.90
N ARG A 96 -11.95 -3.55 7.46
CA ARG A 96 -13.14 -3.33 6.64
C ARG A 96 -12.99 -3.98 5.26
N ARG A 97 -11.76 -4.09 4.77
CA ARG A 97 -11.44 -4.84 3.56
C ARG A 97 -11.45 -6.33 3.88
N LYS A 98 -12.29 -7.07 3.18
CA LYS A 98 -12.42 -8.51 3.37
C LYS A 98 -11.50 -9.29 2.43
N SER A 99 -11.19 -10.52 2.80
CA SER A 99 -10.35 -11.41 1.98
C SER A 99 -10.95 -11.60 0.59
N GLY A 100 -10.25 -11.13 -0.44
CA GLY A 100 -10.67 -11.20 -1.83
C GLY A 100 -11.50 -10.01 -2.32
N ASP A 101 -11.69 -8.96 -1.52
CA ASP A 101 -12.27 -7.70 -2.00
C ASP A 101 -11.38 -7.10 -3.09
N LEU A 102 -12.00 -6.59 -4.15
CA LEU A 102 -11.29 -5.84 -5.18
C LEU A 102 -11.11 -4.40 -4.71
N HIS A 103 -9.88 -3.93 -4.87
CA HIS A 103 -9.44 -2.59 -4.57
C HIS A 103 -9.02 -1.87 -5.84
N PHE A 104 -9.53 -0.68 -6.06
CA PHE A 104 -9.18 0.19 -7.18
C PHE A 104 -8.57 1.47 -6.63
N THR A 105 -7.44 1.90 -7.21
CA THR A 105 -6.84 3.18 -6.83
C THR A 105 -6.52 4.04 -8.03
N GLY A 106 -6.48 5.35 -7.81
CA GLY A 106 -5.96 6.33 -8.74
C GLY A 106 -5.14 7.36 -8.00
N LEU A 107 -3.88 7.55 -8.38
CA LEU A 107 -2.99 8.57 -7.85
C LEU A 107 -2.71 9.60 -8.93
N TYR A 108 -2.93 10.88 -8.62
CA TYR A 108 -2.59 11.99 -9.49
C TYR A 108 -1.59 12.92 -8.80
N ASN A 109 -0.39 13.06 -9.41
CA ASN A 109 0.63 14.01 -8.98
C ASN A 109 0.37 15.38 -9.63
N PHE A 110 0.22 16.42 -8.81
CA PHE A 110 -0.09 17.77 -9.29
C PHE A 110 1.13 18.52 -9.82
N ASN A 111 2.33 18.22 -9.31
CA ASN A 111 3.55 18.94 -9.64
C ASN A 111 4.80 18.12 -9.30
N GLN A 112 5.84 18.39 -10.04
CA GLN A 112 7.18 17.95 -9.66
C GLN A 112 7.71 18.82 -8.52
N GLU A 113 8.52 18.22 -7.65
CA GLU A 113 9.21 18.92 -6.58
C GLU A 113 10.20 19.94 -7.15
N THR A 114 10.34 21.09 -6.49
CA THR A 114 11.39 22.10 -6.73
C THR A 114 12.13 22.42 -5.44
N ILE A 115 13.16 23.26 -5.49
CA ILE A 115 13.91 23.66 -4.27
C ILE A 115 12.96 24.22 -3.19
N GLY A 116 11.99 25.06 -3.57
CA GLY A 116 11.07 25.73 -2.64
C GLY A 116 9.71 25.09 -2.49
N LEU A 117 9.31 24.17 -3.39
CA LEU A 117 7.97 23.59 -3.42
C LEU A 117 8.05 22.06 -3.33
N PRO A 118 7.35 21.41 -2.40
CA PRO A 118 7.22 19.95 -2.37
C PRO A 118 6.36 19.45 -3.54
N ALA A 119 6.47 18.15 -3.84
CA ALA A 119 5.51 17.47 -4.69
C ALA A 119 4.23 17.19 -3.90
N PHE A 120 3.08 17.33 -4.58
CA PHE A 120 1.76 17.05 -4.04
C PHE A 120 1.05 16.03 -4.91
N ALA A 121 0.36 15.09 -4.27
CA ALA A 121 -0.52 14.16 -4.97
C ALA A 121 -1.83 13.95 -4.20
N LEU A 122 -2.85 13.50 -4.93
CA LEU A 122 -4.09 12.97 -4.38
C LEU A 122 -4.24 11.52 -4.82
N LYS A 123 -4.46 10.63 -3.87
CA LYS A 123 -4.83 9.23 -4.13
C LYS A 123 -6.29 9.02 -3.76
N LEU A 124 -7.03 8.40 -4.65
CA LEU A 124 -8.41 7.96 -4.44
C LEU A 124 -8.41 6.44 -4.40
N GLY A 125 -9.13 5.85 -3.45
CA GLY A 125 -9.31 4.42 -3.30
C GLY A 125 -10.78 4.03 -3.28
N LEU A 126 -11.10 2.86 -3.82
CA LEU A 126 -12.42 2.23 -3.76
C LEU A 126 -12.27 0.75 -3.48
N ASP A 127 -12.71 0.30 -2.32
CA ASP A 127 -12.88 -1.12 -2.02
C ASP A 127 -14.31 -1.55 -2.32
N THR A 128 -14.44 -2.68 -3.02
CA THR A 128 -15.74 -3.24 -3.41
C THR A 128 -15.98 -4.56 -2.68
N PRO A 129 -17.22 -4.82 -2.21
CA PRO A 129 -17.53 -6.02 -1.40
C PRO A 129 -17.65 -7.28 -2.29
N THR A 130 -16.56 -7.67 -2.95
CA THR A 130 -16.49 -8.83 -3.86
C THR A 130 -15.90 -10.08 -3.19
N GLY A 131 -15.27 -9.92 -2.04
CA GLY A 131 -14.61 -11.00 -1.31
C GLY A 131 -15.52 -11.81 -0.39
N ILE A 132 -14.89 -12.60 0.47
CA ILE A 132 -15.58 -13.47 1.43
C ILE A 132 -16.24 -12.59 2.51
N ASP A 133 -17.55 -12.71 2.69
CA ASP A 133 -18.35 -11.90 3.62
C ASP A 133 -18.20 -10.38 3.41
N GLY A 134 -17.89 -9.97 2.17
CA GLY A 134 -17.79 -8.57 1.78
C GLY A 134 -19.13 -7.86 1.95
N HIS A 135 -19.14 -6.70 2.62
CA HIS A 135 -20.32 -5.86 2.79
C HIS A 135 -19.95 -4.39 2.85
N GLY A 136 -20.71 -3.61 2.12
CA GLY A 136 -20.46 -2.17 1.99
C GLY A 136 -19.22 -1.84 1.15
N TYR A 137 -19.10 -0.61 0.78
CA TYR A 137 -17.96 -0.05 0.06
C TYR A 137 -17.12 0.77 1.02
N ALA A 138 -15.81 0.89 0.73
CA ALA A 138 -14.97 1.89 1.35
C ALA A 138 -14.43 2.83 0.26
N VAL A 139 -14.46 4.14 0.51
CA VAL A 139 -13.93 5.17 -0.39
C VAL A 139 -12.90 5.98 0.36
N GLU A 140 -11.65 5.97 -0.10
CA GLU A 140 -10.55 6.72 0.50
C GLU A 140 -10.18 7.94 -0.33
N PHE A 141 -9.89 9.04 0.36
CA PHE A 141 -9.23 10.24 -0.16
C PHE A 141 -7.96 10.46 0.63
N LYS A 142 -6.80 10.45 -0.02
CA LYS A 142 -5.50 10.62 0.62
C LYS A 142 -4.69 11.72 -0.06
N GLY A 143 -4.36 12.77 0.69
CA GLY A 143 -3.39 13.78 0.30
C GLY A 143 -1.97 13.32 0.64
N ILE A 144 -1.05 13.48 -0.30
CA ILE A 144 0.34 13.05 -0.20
C ILE A 144 1.24 14.25 -0.49
N VAL A 145 2.25 14.45 0.36
CA VAL A 145 3.28 15.47 0.20
C VAL A 145 4.65 14.82 0.29
N THR A 146 5.49 15.04 -0.71
CA THR A 146 6.89 14.55 -0.71
C THR A 146 7.86 15.72 -0.87
N LYS A 147 8.86 15.78 0.00
CA LYS A 147 9.93 16.79 -0.06
C LYS A 147 11.28 16.18 0.19
N SER A 148 12.17 16.31 -0.79
CA SER A 148 13.56 15.88 -0.70
C SER A 148 14.46 17.01 -0.20
N ILE A 149 15.34 16.66 0.72
CA ILE A 149 16.41 17.52 1.24
C ILE A 149 17.70 16.75 0.99
N GLU A 150 18.42 17.11 -0.07
CA GLU A 150 19.55 16.34 -0.57
C GLU A 150 19.13 14.91 -0.96
N ARG A 151 19.45 13.92 -0.11
CA ARG A 151 19.12 12.50 -0.32
C ARG A 151 18.00 11.99 0.57
N LEU A 152 17.67 12.77 1.60
CA LEU A 152 16.58 12.43 2.50
C LEU A 152 15.27 12.91 1.88
N SER A 153 14.34 12.02 1.62
CA SER A 153 12.98 12.38 1.24
C SER A 153 12.06 12.23 2.45
N LEU A 154 11.27 13.28 2.70
CA LEU A 154 10.26 13.33 3.74
C LEU A 154 8.89 13.18 3.08
N HIS A 155 8.01 12.39 3.69
CA HIS A 155 6.69 12.09 3.18
C HIS A 155 5.65 12.33 4.27
N LEU A 156 4.55 12.98 3.90
CA LEU A 156 3.37 13.16 4.74
C LEU A 156 2.16 12.65 3.97
N ASN A 157 1.46 11.69 4.55
CA ASN A 157 0.20 11.16 4.05
C ASN A 157 -0.92 11.49 5.04
N ALA A 158 -2.02 12.00 4.54
CA ALA A 158 -3.22 12.28 5.33
C ALA A 158 -4.45 11.84 4.56
N GLY A 159 -5.15 10.85 5.08
CA GLY A 159 -6.30 10.23 4.43
C GLY A 159 -7.54 10.19 5.30
N TYR A 160 -8.68 10.13 4.64
CA TYR A 160 -9.97 9.81 5.24
C TYR A 160 -10.70 8.78 4.38
N GLU A 161 -11.15 7.73 5.03
CA GLU A 161 -11.86 6.61 4.42
C GLU A 161 -13.31 6.61 4.89
N PHE A 162 -14.26 6.63 3.95
CA PHE A 162 -15.71 6.58 4.20
C PHE A 162 -16.20 5.16 4.00
N PHE A 163 -17.10 4.72 4.87
CA PHE A 163 -17.67 3.39 4.84
C PHE A 163 -19.17 3.43 4.57
N THR A 164 -19.67 2.45 3.80
CA THR A 164 -21.09 2.16 3.67
C THR A 164 -21.40 0.80 4.33
N GLY A 165 -22.67 0.53 4.62
CA GLY A 165 -23.08 -0.74 5.22
C GLY A 165 -22.56 -0.95 6.65
N THR A 166 -22.32 0.13 7.40
CA THR A 166 -21.80 0.10 8.76
C THR A 166 -22.89 -0.33 9.76
N SER A 167 -22.49 -1.06 10.79
CA SER A 167 -23.32 -1.38 11.95
C SER A 167 -23.29 -0.23 12.97
N ARG A 168 -24.17 -0.27 13.98
CA ARG A 168 -24.17 0.73 15.07
C ARG A 168 -22.88 0.76 15.89
N ALA A 169 -22.08 -0.30 15.85
CA ALA A 169 -20.82 -0.39 16.57
C ALA A 169 -19.65 0.17 15.74
N GLU A 170 -19.86 0.37 14.46
CA GLU A 170 -18.83 0.84 13.52
C GLU A 170 -19.03 2.32 13.18
N ARG A 171 -17.90 2.98 12.84
CA ARG A 171 -17.89 4.35 12.35
C ARG A 171 -18.23 4.36 10.85
N ASP A 172 -18.81 5.47 10.39
CA ASP A 172 -19.05 5.70 8.95
C ASP A 172 -17.77 6.14 8.21
N GLY A 173 -16.64 6.20 8.90
CA GLY A 173 -15.34 6.49 8.33
C GLY A 173 -14.25 6.58 9.38
N ARG A 174 -13.00 6.67 8.91
CA ARG A 174 -11.80 6.80 9.74
C ARG A 174 -10.75 7.67 9.07
N TYR A 175 -9.91 8.31 9.88
CA TYR A 175 -8.72 9.00 9.38
C TYR A 175 -7.49 8.09 9.49
N LYS A 176 -6.54 8.34 8.57
CA LYS A 176 -5.22 7.71 8.53
C LYS A 176 -4.18 8.82 8.34
N LEU A 177 -3.12 8.79 9.12
CA LEU A 177 -1.99 9.71 9.02
C LEU A 177 -0.69 8.92 9.03
N ALA A 178 0.26 9.28 8.18
CA ALA A 178 1.62 8.75 8.23
C ALA A 178 2.62 9.89 7.95
N LEU A 179 3.69 9.93 8.74
CA LEU A 179 4.83 10.83 8.55
C LEU A 179 6.07 9.97 8.50
N GLY A 180 6.78 10.00 7.39
CA GLY A 180 7.94 9.15 7.23
C GLY A 180 9.04 9.75 6.39
N ALA A 181 10.08 8.95 6.22
CA ALA A 181 11.27 9.32 5.47
C ALA A 181 11.83 8.13 4.71
N SER A 182 12.45 8.42 3.56
CA SER A 182 13.24 7.48 2.79
C SER A 182 14.64 8.01 2.52
N TYR A 183 15.63 7.10 2.51
CA TYR A 183 17.03 7.46 2.30
C TYR A 183 17.75 6.42 1.43
N PRO A 184 18.20 6.77 0.19
CA PRO A 184 18.96 5.88 -0.67
C PRO A 184 20.40 5.72 -0.15
N VAL A 185 20.80 4.49 0.16
CA VAL A 185 22.12 4.15 0.68
C VAL A 185 23.10 3.93 -0.48
N GLY A 186 24.36 4.39 -0.31
CA GLY A 186 25.45 4.11 -1.25
C GLY A 186 25.55 5.03 -2.45
N ALA A 187 24.76 6.13 -2.50
CA ALA A 187 24.90 7.15 -3.54
C ALA A 187 26.32 7.78 -3.53
N PRO A 188 26.86 8.18 -4.71
CA PRO A 188 26.22 8.22 -6.01
C PRO A 188 26.44 6.97 -6.88
N ARG A 189 27.19 5.97 -6.44
CA ARG A 189 27.67 4.91 -7.35
C ARG A 189 26.85 3.61 -7.33
N PHE A 190 26.16 3.27 -6.24
CA PHE A 190 25.45 1.99 -6.08
C PHE A 190 24.15 2.15 -5.29
N THR A 191 23.29 3.03 -5.77
CA THR A 191 21.96 3.21 -5.18
C THR A 191 21.04 2.05 -5.60
N ARG A 192 21.07 0.96 -4.85
CA ARG A 192 20.13 -0.16 -5.02
C ARG A 192 19.31 -0.41 -3.77
N LEU A 193 19.63 0.32 -2.69
CA LEU A 193 19.03 0.13 -1.39
C LEU A 193 18.46 1.45 -0.88
N THR A 194 17.19 1.47 -0.55
CA THR A 194 16.52 2.58 0.15
C THR A 194 16.07 2.11 1.51
N LEU A 195 16.50 2.82 2.56
CA LEU A 195 15.96 2.69 3.90
C LEU A 195 14.69 3.52 3.99
N VAL A 196 13.65 3.00 4.62
CA VAL A 196 12.38 3.67 4.81
C VAL A 196 11.90 3.52 6.26
N GLY A 197 11.16 4.51 6.74
CA GLY A 197 10.56 4.44 8.07
C GLY A 197 9.48 5.49 8.23
N ASP A 198 8.46 5.17 9.03
CA ASP A 198 7.37 6.08 9.35
C ASP A 198 6.86 5.96 10.77
N LEU A 199 6.09 6.97 11.15
CA LEU A 199 5.19 7.00 12.30
C LEU A 199 3.78 7.15 11.74
N PHE A 200 2.85 6.33 12.21
CA PHE A 200 1.48 6.39 11.75
C PHE A 200 0.47 6.53 12.90
N ALA A 201 -0.68 7.09 12.54
CA ALA A 201 -1.87 7.16 13.39
C ALA A 201 -3.09 6.75 12.56
N GLU A 202 -3.81 5.74 13.01
CA GLU A 202 -4.99 5.22 12.34
C GLU A 202 -6.15 5.07 13.32
N GLN A 203 -7.29 5.71 13.00
CA GLN A 203 -8.49 5.61 13.81
C GLN A 203 -9.11 4.23 13.66
N SER A 204 -9.45 3.57 14.78
CA SER A 204 -10.19 2.31 14.71
C SER A 204 -11.54 2.51 13.98
N PRO A 205 -11.95 1.56 13.13
CA PRO A 205 -13.27 1.58 12.51
C PRO A 205 -14.42 1.37 13.51
N ARG A 206 -14.13 1.02 14.76
CA ARG A 206 -15.13 0.77 15.81
C ARG A 206 -15.31 1.98 16.71
N HIS A 207 -16.56 2.24 17.10
CA HIS A 207 -16.86 3.27 18.10
C HIS A 207 -16.28 2.89 19.47
N GLY A 208 -15.73 3.89 20.17
CA GLY A 208 -15.19 3.70 21.53
C GLY A 208 -13.79 3.13 21.62
N GLU A 209 -13.23 2.65 20.52
CA GLU A 209 -11.84 2.20 20.48
C GLU A 209 -10.87 3.37 20.26
N PRO A 210 -9.68 3.32 20.89
CA PRO A 210 -8.65 4.35 20.71
C PRO A 210 -8.00 4.24 19.32
N THR A 211 -7.39 5.35 18.88
CA THR A 211 -6.56 5.42 17.68
C THR A 211 -5.31 4.57 17.85
N SER A 212 -4.97 3.76 16.86
CA SER A 212 -3.68 3.07 16.77
C SER A 212 -2.57 4.07 16.48
N LEU A 213 -1.47 3.98 17.22
CA LEU A 213 -0.23 4.71 16.96
C LEU A 213 0.91 3.69 16.83
N GLY A 214 1.68 3.79 15.77
CA GLY A 214 2.76 2.85 15.52
C GLY A 214 3.95 3.46 14.81
N ILE A 215 4.97 2.63 14.65
CA ILE A 215 6.19 2.91 13.93
C ILE A 215 6.52 1.73 13.01
N GLU A 216 7.01 2.05 11.83
CA GLU A 216 7.47 1.08 10.83
C GLU A 216 8.87 1.42 10.36
N VAL A 217 9.64 0.39 10.04
CA VAL A 217 10.94 0.51 9.38
C VAL A 217 11.09 -0.58 8.33
N GLY A 218 11.75 -0.26 7.23
CA GLY A 218 11.91 -1.22 6.15
C GLY A 218 13.03 -0.85 5.20
N VAL A 219 13.22 -1.71 4.23
CA VAL A 219 14.17 -1.52 3.14
C VAL A 219 13.54 -1.92 1.81
N ARG A 220 13.93 -1.21 0.75
CA ARG A 220 13.65 -1.58 -0.65
C ARG A 220 14.97 -1.81 -1.37
N TYR A 221 15.08 -2.90 -2.09
CA TYR A 221 16.31 -3.28 -2.78
C TYR A 221 16.05 -3.59 -4.25
N GLN A 222 16.74 -2.87 -5.15
CA GLN A 222 16.69 -3.07 -6.59
C GLN A 222 17.45 -4.34 -6.97
N LEU A 223 16.75 -5.44 -7.20
CA LEU A 223 17.33 -6.72 -7.62
C LEU A 223 17.83 -6.64 -9.07
N THR A 224 16.97 -6.14 -9.96
CA THR A 224 17.24 -5.91 -11.38
C THR A 224 16.63 -4.57 -11.80
N PRO A 225 16.91 -4.01 -12.98
CA PRO A 225 16.23 -2.80 -13.46
C PRO A 225 14.71 -2.88 -13.51
N ARG A 226 14.14 -4.08 -13.44
CA ARG A 226 12.69 -4.34 -13.53
C ARG A 226 12.12 -5.03 -12.28
N MET A 227 12.91 -5.20 -11.24
CA MET A 227 12.47 -5.94 -10.06
C MET A 227 13.02 -5.32 -8.78
N VAL A 228 12.12 -4.98 -7.87
CA VAL A 228 12.42 -4.50 -6.52
C VAL A 228 11.90 -5.52 -5.52
N TRP A 229 12.70 -5.82 -4.52
CA TRP A 229 12.32 -6.56 -3.32
C TRP A 229 12.24 -5.60 -2.15
N ASP A 230 11.24 -5.79 -1.31
CA ASP A 230 11.08 -5.02 -0.09
C ASP A 230 10.83 -5.91 1.12
N VAL A 231 11.18 -5.39 2.30
CA VAL A 231 10.85 -5.99 3.60
C VAL A 231 10.71 -4.90 4.63
N GLY A 232 9.71 -5.03 5.49
CA GLY A 232 9.44 -4.11 6.59
C GLY A 232 8.99 -4.82 7.85
N MET A 233 9.05 -4.09 8.95
CA MET A 233 8.49 -4.49 10.24
C MET A 233 8.04 -3.27 11.03
N GLY A 234 7.09 -3.47 11.93
CA GLY A 234 6.61 -2.40 12.77
C GLY A 234 5.89 -2.90 14.00
N THR A 235 5.50 -1.95 14.84
CA THR A 235 4.76 -2.19 16.07
C THR A 235 3.76 -1.08 16.34
N GLU A 236 2.61 -1.42 16.91
CA GLU A 236 1.65 -0.47 17.45
C GLU A 236 1.88 -0.31 18.96
N PHE A 237 2.47 0.81 19.38
CA PHE A 237 2.76 1.08 20.78
C PHE A 237 1.54 1.62 21.54
N ALA A 238 0.52 2.16 20.85
CA ALA A 238 -0.77 2.56 21.43
C ALA A 238 -1.90 2.15 20.48
N GLY A 239 -3.12 1.96 21.01
CA GLY A 239 -4.26 1.55 20.19
C GLY A 239 -5.22 0.61 20.91
N PRO A 240 -6.12 -0.06 20.17
CA PRO A 240 -7.04 -1.04 20.69
C PRO A 240 -6.35 -2.21 21.41
N SER A 241 -7.10 -2.99 22.15
CA SER A 241 -6.55 -4.12 22.91
C SER A 241 -6.01 -5.26 22.03
N HIS A 242 -6.43 -5.32 20.78
CA HIS A 242 -6.03 -6.29 19.75
C HIS A 242 -4.96 -5.73 18.79
N ARG A 243 -4.39 -4.54 19.07
CA ARG A 243 -3.31 -3.96 18.25
C ARG A 243 -2.17 -4.93 18.05
N SER A 244 -1.42 -4.75 16.97
CA SER A 244 -0.29 -5.60 16.63
C SER A 244 0.95 -5.23 17.47
N ASP A 245 1.42 -6.17 18.30
CA ASP A 245 2.68 -6.00 19.03
C ASP A 245 3.89 -6.08 18.06
N LEU A 246 3.74 -6.84 16.98
CA LEU A 246 4.68 -6.92 15.86
C LEU A 246 3.93 -7.22 14.58
N PHE A 247 4.27 -6.54 13.50
CA PHE A 247 3.90 -6.94 12.16
C PHE A 247 5.10 -6.86 11.22
N MET A 248 5.08 -7.66 10.17
CA MET A 248 6.14 -7.78 9.19
C MET A 248 5.53 -7.85 7.80
N SER A 249 6.22 -7.32 6.82
CA SER A 249 5.83 -7.40 5.41
C SER A 249 7.02 -7.71 4.53
N THR A 250 6.79 -8.33 3.40
CA THR A 250 7.77 -8.47 2.32
C THR A 250 7.06 -8.54 0.99
N GLY A 251 7.70 -8.10 -0.07
CA GLY A 251 7.11 -8.13 -1.40
C GLY A 251 8.10 -8.02 -2.54
N LEU A 252 7.55 -8.18 -3.73
CA LEU A 252 8.23 -8.02 -5.01
C LEU A 252 7.40 -7.13 -5.93
N SER A 253 8.06 -6.15 -6.56
CA SER A 253 7.49 -5.31 -7.61
C SER A 253 8.20 -5.61 -8.92
N PHE A 254 7.44 -5.82 -10.00
CA PHE A 254 7.92 -6.14 -11.34
C PHE A 254 7.43 -5.07 -12.32
N GLY A 255 8.33 -4.40 -13.06
CA GLY A 255 8.02 -3.46 -14.13
C GLY A 255 8.08 -4.12 -15.52
N PHE A 256 7.19 -3.71 -16.42
CA PHE A 256 7.05 -4.25 -17.79
C PHE A 256 7.03 -3.16 -18.84
#